data_75c684565037c05764c7010baaf839c3
#
_entry.id   75c684565037c05764c7010baaf839c3
#
_cell.length_a   1.000
_cell.length_b   1.000
_cell.length_c   1.000
_cell.angle_alpha   90.00
_cell.angle_beta   90.00
_cell.angle_gamma   90.00
#
_symmetry.space_group_name_H-M   'P 1'
#
loop_
_entity.id
_entity.type
_entity.pdbx_description
1 polymer ?
#
loop_
_entity_poly.entity_id
_entity_poly.type
_entity_poly.pdbx_seq_one_letter_code
_entity_poly.pdbx_strand_id
1 'polypeptide(L)'
;MDSTMQAVLQFVEENDVKFIRLAFCDVMGTLKNIAIMPSELPRAFETGVSFDASSILGFAPVDKSDLFLFPDAATLSVLPWRPQTGRVVRFFCSVRTADGSPYGADGRHILRRTLRRLADAGYECRVGAECEFYLFERDAEGRPTKRPQDNGGYFDVAPLDRGENVRREICLTLEEMNIRPESSHHEQGPGQNEVDFKHAAPLTAADDVITFKNVVKTVAALKKLGQNPGFDKWNFGTDGAYTFCYLGI
;
A
#
# COMPACT_ATOMS: atom_id res chain seq x y z
N MET A 1 -20.83 8.28 18.16
CA MET A 1 -19.82 8.26 17.09
C MET A 1 -18.48 8.64 17.71
N ASP A 2 -17.42 7.86 17.48
CA ASP A 2 -16.07 8.17 17.99
C ASP A 2 -15.59 9.49 17.34
N SER A 3 -14.85 10.33 18.08
CA SER A 3 -14.30 11.60 17.59
C SER A 3 -13.42 11.42 16.33
N THR A 4 -12.71 10.31 16.23
CA THR A 4 -11.90 9.95 15.06
C THR A 4 -12.76 9.72 13.82
N MET A 5 -13.88 9.04 13.96
CA MET A 5 -14.82 8.80 12.86
C MET A 5 -15.47 10.09 12.36
N GLN A 6 -15.83 10.99 13.29
CA GLN A 6 -16.35 12.31 12.90
C GLN A 6 -15.33 13.13 12.10
N ALA A 7 -14.07 13.16 12.54
CA ALA A 7 -13.00 13.85 11.82
C ALA A 7 -12.78 13.26 10.41
N VAL A 8 -12.88 11.94 10.25
CA VAL A 8 -12.79 11.27 8.94
C VAL A 8 -13.95 11.66 8.03
N LEU A 9 -15.20 11.68 8.53
CA LEU A 9 -16.36 12.06 7.72
C LEU A 9 -16.27 13.52 7.27
N GLN A 10 -15.84 14.40 8.18
CA GLN A 10 -15.60 15.81 7.87
C GLN A 10 -14.50 15.96 6.80
N PHE A 11 -13.39 15.24 6.95
CA PHE A 11 -12.31 15.25 5.95
C PHE A 11 -12.81 14.83 4.56
N VAL A 12 -13.62 13.77 4.49
CA VAL A 12 -14.17 13.25 3.23
C VAL A 12 -15.05 14.30 2.53
N GLU A 13 -15.87 15.03 3.31
CA GLU A 13 -16.74 16.10 2.79
C GLU A 13 -15.93 17.32 2.31
N GLU A 14 -15.02 17.83 3.15
CA GLU A 14 -14.22 19.03 2.87
C GLU A 14 -13.22 18.87 1.74
N ASN A 15 -12.78 17.64 1.45
CA ASN A 15 -11.72 17.35 0.48
C ASN A 15 -12.23 16.79 -0.87
N ASP A 16 -13.49 16.96 -1.20
CA ASP A 16 -14.10 16.49 -2.46
C ASP A 16 -13.81 15.01 -2.75
N VAL A 17 -13.85 14.15 -1.73
CA VAL A 17 -13.65 12.72 -1.91
C VAL A 17 -14.86 12.12 -2.60
N LYS A 18 -14.65 11.39 -3.70
CA LYS A 18 -15.70 10.73 -4.49
C LYS A 18 -15.63 9.21 -4.45
N PHE A 19 -14.46 8.64 -4.15
CA PHE A 19 -14.28 7.19 -4.05
C PHE A 19 -13.47 6.84 -2.81
N ILE A 20 -13.89 5.81 -2.12
CA ILE A 20 -13.21 5.27 -0.95
C ILE A 20 -12.80 3.83 -1.22
N ARG A 21 -11.51 3.53 -1.09
CA ARG A 21 -10.98 2.18 -1.22
C ARG A 21 -10.89 1.51 0.13
N LEU A 22 -11.64 0.45 0.34
CA LEU A 22 -11.55 -0.43 1.50
C LEU A 22 -10.55 -1.52 1.16
N ALA A 23 -9.33 -1.42 1.71
CA ALA A 23 -8.20 -2.24 1.35
C ALA A 23 -7.88 -3.27 2.43
N PHE A 24 -7.48 -4.46 2.01
CA PHE A 24 -7.01 -5.56 2.86
C PHE A 24 -6.01 -6.42 2.07
N CYS A 25 -5.33 -7.34 2.73
CA CYS A 25 -4.40 -8.25 2.06
C CYS A 25 -4.91 -9.70 2.13
N ASP A 26 -4.63 -10.46 1.07
CA ASP A 26 -4.73 -11.92 1.13
C ASP A 26 -3.57 -12.51 1.98
N VAL A 27 -3.55 -13.83 2.15
CA VAL A 27 -2.52 -14.51 2.98
C VAL A 27 -1.10 -14.39 2.42
N MET A 28 -0.94 -14.00 1.15
CA MET A 28 0.35 -13.76 0.51
C MET A 28 0.76 -12.29 0.56
N GLY A 29 0.02 -11.42 1.24
CA GLY A 29 0.28 -9.98 1.31
C GLY A 29 -0.06 -9.24 0.01
N THR A 30 -0.87 -9.82 -0.88
CA THR A 30 -1.34 -9.11 -2.07
C THR A 30 -2.47 -8.17 -1.68
N LEU A 31 -2.31 -6.88 -2.00
CA LEU A 31 -3.30 -5.86 -1.71
C LEU A 31 -4.56 -6.06 -2.58
N LYS A 32 -5.70 -6.15 -1.91
CA LYS A 32 -7.03 -6.19 -2.49
C LYS A 32 -7.83 -4.98 -2.04
N ASN A 33 -8.87 -4.60 -2.78
CA ASN A 33 -9.78 -3.55 -2.34
C ASN A 33 -11.17 -3.66 -2.98
N ILE A 34 -12.15 -3.06 -2.27
CA ILE A 34 -13.46 -2.73 -2.81
C ILE A 34 -13.60 -1.22 -2.80
N ALA A 35 -14.27 -0.64 -3.79
CA ALA A 35 -14.62 0.79 -3.80
C ALA A 35 -16.03 0.98 -3.28
N ILE A 36 -16.20 1.98 -2.41
CA ILE A 36 -17.51 2.47 -1.98
C ILE A 36 -17.63 3.97 -2.24
N MET A 37 -18.87 4.45 -2.30
CA MET A 37 -19.16 5.88 -2.36
C MET A 37 -19.08 6.50 -0.94
N PRO A 38 -18.77 7.80 -0.81
CA PRO A 38 -18.72 8.46 0.49
C PRO A 38 -19.97 8.31 1.35
N SER A 39 -21.16 8.26 0.74
CA SER A 39 -22.43 8.04 1.43
C SER A 39 -22.50 6.70 2.19
N GLU A 40 -21.73 5.71 1.77
CA GLU A 40 -21.68 4.38 2.38
C GLU A 40 -20.68 4.29 3.55
N LEU A 41 -19.85 5.30 3.73
CA LEU A 41 -18.78 5.25 4.74
C LEU A 41 -19.31 5.12 6.18
N PRO A 42 -20.38 5.83 6.60
CA PRO A 42 -20.95 5.63 7.93
C PRO A 42 -21.36 4.17 8.17
N ARG A 43 -22.08 3.57 7.22
CA ARG A 43 -22.48 2.17 7.27
C ARG A 43 -21.26 1.22 7.33
N ALA A 44 -20.21 1.53 6.55
CA ALA A 44 -18.98 0.72 6.54
C ALA A 44 -18.30 0.68 7.92
N PHE A 45 -18.32 1.78 8.66
CA PHE A 45 -17.82 1.82 10.04
C PHE A 45 -18.70 1.06 11.03
N GLU A 46 -20.04 1.13 10.88
CA GLU A 46 -20.99 0.55 11.82
C GLU A 46 -21.16 -0.96 11.63
N THR A 47 -21.43 -1.39 10.40
CA THR A 47 -21.79 -2.78 10.09
C THR A 47 -20.81 -3.49 9.16
N GLY A 48 -19.80 -2.77 8.67
CA GLY A 48 -18.87 -3.28 7.68
C GLY A 48 -19.45 -3.36 6.26
N VAL A 49 -18.61 -3.73 5.32
CA VAL A 49 -18.99 -4.00 3.93
C VAL A 49 -18.74 -5.46 3.63
N SER A 50 -19.80 -6.19 3.30
CA SER A 50 -19.72 -7.62 2.98
C SER A 50 -19.00 -7.86 1.65
N PHE A 51 -18.28 -8.95 1.58
CA PHE A 51 -17.65 -9.45 0.35
C PHE A 51 -17.57 -10.98 0.35
N ASP A 52 -17.55 -11.56 -0.84
CA ASP A 52 -17.32 -12.98 -1.03
C ASP A 52 -15.82 -13.29 -0.92
N ALA A 53 -15.44 -13.94 0.17
CA ALA A 53 -14.06 -14.30 0.45
C ALA A 53 -13.62 -15.62 -0.21
N SER A 54 -14.51 -16.37 -0.87
CA SER A 54 -14.16 -17.65 -1.51
C SER A 54 -13.17 -17.51 -2.66
N SER A 55 -13.16 -16.34 -3.30
CA SER A 55 -12.22 -15.99 -4.38
C SER A 55 -10.92 -15.35 -3.89
N ILE A 56 -10.73 -15.20 -2.57
CA ILE A 56 -9.52 -14.63 -1.97
C ILE A 56 -8.60 -15.76 -1.51
N LEU A 57 -7.37 -15.75 -2.01
CA LEU A 57 -6.38 -16.78 -1.71
C LEU A 57 -6.18 -16.96 -0.20
N GLY A 58 -6.39 -18.20 0.27
CA GLY A 58 -6.19 -18.59 1.66
C GLY A 58 -7.28 -18.11 2.63
N PHE A 59 -8.40 -17.55 2.13
CA PHE A 59 -9.52 -17.13 2.94
C PHE A 59 -10.54 -18.29 3.11
N ALA A 60 -11.83 -17.99 3.04
CA ALA A 60 -12.90 -18.89 3.41
C ALA A 60 -13.35 -19.82 2.26
N PRO A 61 -13.84 -21.03 2.54
CA PRO A 61 -14.54 -21.84 1.56
C PRO A 61 -15.91 -21.22 1.22
N VAL A 62 -16.50 -21.64 0.10
CA VAL A 62 -17.75 -21.09 -0.45
C VAL A 62 -18.92 -21.08 0.54
N ASP A 63 -19.03 -22.11 1.37
CA ASP A 63 -20.09 -22.27 2.38
C ASP A 63 -19.94 -21.33 3.60
N LYS A 64 -18.80 -20.62 3.72
CA LYS A 64 -18.50 -19.66 4.81
C LYS A 64 -17.86 -18.38 4.27
N SER A 65 -18.19 -18.00 3.04
CA SER A 65 -17.49 -16.95 2.31
C SER A 65 -17.89 -15.52 2.67
N ASP A 66 -19.02 -15.33 3.35
CA ASP A 66 -19.48 -13.99 3.73
C ASP A 66 -18.64 -13.42 4.86
N LEU A 67 -17.68 -12.58 4.48
CA LEU A 67 -16.86 -11.79 5.40
C LEU A 67 -17.14 -10.29 5.24
N PHE A 68 -16.71 -9.50 6.22
CA PHE A 68 -16.99 -8.07 6.31
C PHE A 68 -15.72 -7.25 6.48
N LEU A 69 -15.58 -6.17 5.71
CA LEU A 69 -14.51 -5.19 5.82
C LEU A 69 -14.95 -4.05 6.74
N PHE A 70 -14.19 -3.84 7.81
CA PHE A 70 -14.35 -2.72 8.72
C PHE A 70 -13.17 -1.76 8.55
N PRO A 71 -13.36 -0.52 8.05
CA PRO A 71 -12.28 0.42 7.87
C PRO A 71 -11.64 0.82 9.20
N ASP A 72 -10.32 0.94 9.19
CA ASP A 72 -9.54 1.50 10.30
C ASP A 72 -9.36 3.00 10.05
N ALA A 73 -10.06 3.84 10.81
CA ALA A 73 -10.08 5.29 10.63
C ALA A 73 -8.69 5.92 10.70
N ALA A 74 -7.78 5.34 11.50
CA ALA A 74 -6.41 5.83 11.63
C ALA A 74 -5.56 5.63 10.37
N THR A 75 -6.03 4.85 9.40
CA THR A 75 -5.31 4.53 8.17
C THR A 75 -5.79 5.30 6.94
N LEU A 76 -6.60 6.35 7.14
CA LEU A 76 -7.02 7.24 6.05
C LEU A 76 -5.79 7.74 5.29
N SER A 77 -5.78 7.55 3.99
CA SER A 77 -4.73 8.07 3.11
C SER A 77 -5.30 8.49 1.76
N VAL A 78 -4.94 9.69 1.32
CA VAL A 78 -5.23 10.14 -0.05
C VAL A 78 -4.34 9.36 -1.00
N LEU A 79 -4.83 9.05 -2.21
CA LEU A 79 -4.04 8.42 -3.25
C LEU A 79 -3.54 9.50 -4.24
N PRO A 80 -2.27 9.97 -4.13
CA PRO A 80 -1.78 11.17 -4.86
C PRO A 80 -1.79 11.00 -6.38
N TRP A 81 -1.67 9.76 -6.87
CA TRP A 81 -1.71 9.45 -8.31
C TRP A 81 -3.11 9.43 -8.91
N ARG A 82 -4.12 9.79 -8.14
CA ARG A 82 -5.50 9.95 -8.60
C ARG A 82 -5.82 11.43 -8.82
N PRO A 83 -6.88 11.77 -9.58
CA PRO A 83 -7.23 13.15 -9.82
C PRO A 83 -7.40 13.97 -8.55
N GLN A 84 -6.98 15.24 -8.57
CA GLN A 84 -7.16 16.16 -7.44
C GLN A 84 -8.62 16.60 -7.27
N THR A 85 -9.40 16.59 -8.37
CA THR A 85 -10.86 16.78 -8.35
C THR A 85 -11.53 15.42 -8.29
N GLY A 86 -12.46 15.23 -7.36
CA GLY A 86 -13.05 13.92 -7.12
C GLY A 86 -12.05 12.93 -6.52
N ARG A 87 -11.39 13.34 -5.45
CA ARG A 87 -10.29 12.59 -4.80
C ARG A 87 -10.68 11.16 -4.45
N VAL A 88 -9.68 10.32 -4.43
CA VAL A 88 -9.77 8.93 -3.98
C VAL A 88 -8.97 8.77 -2.69
N VAL A 89 -9.59 8.21 -1.67
CA VAL A 89 -8.92 7.84 -0.43
C VAL A 89 -8.94 6.33 -0.22
N ARG A 90 -8.05 5.84 0.63
CA ARG A 90 -7.97 4.44 1.03
C ARG A 90 -7.99 4.34 2.55
N PHE A 91 -8.68 3.30 3.04
CA PHE A 91 -8.52 2.77 4.40
C PHE A 91 -7.99 1.34 4.32
N PHE A 92 -7.09 0.97 5.22
CA PHE A 92 -6.91 -0.44 5.53
C PHE A 92 -8.05 -0.93 6.41
N CYS A 93 -8.50 -2.16 6.17
CA CYS A 93 -9.63 -2.75 6.87
C CYS A 93 -9.22 -3.91 7.75
N SER A 94 -9.93 -4.11 8.83
CA SER A 94 -10.00 -5.39 9.53
C SER A 94 -11.06 -6.27 8.89
N VAL A 95 -10.78 -7.57 8.79
CA VAL A 95 -11.75 -8.55 8.28
C VAL A 95 -12.45 -9.22 9.46
N ARG A 96 -13.79 -9.33 9.40
CA ARG A 96 -14.61 -9.99 10.41
C ARG A 96 -15.59 -10.97 9.77
N THR A 97 -16.00 -11.94 10.57
CA THR A 97 -17.09 -12.88 10.27
C THR A 97 -18.46 -12.23 10.47
N ALA A 98 -19.53 -12.87 10.02
CA ALA A 98 -20.90 -12.33 10.11
C ALA A 98 -21.38 -12.10 11.56
N ASP A 99 -20.83 -12.83 12.54
CA ASP A 99 -21.10 -12.62 13.98
C ASP A 99 -20.28 -11.47 14.59
N GLY A 100 -19.49 -10.75 13.79
CA GLY A 100 -18.64 -9.65 14.22
C GLY A 100 -17.28 -10.04 14.79
N SER A 101 -17.00 -11.34 14.91
CA SER A 101 -15.71 -11.84 15.39
C SER A 101 -14.57 -11.52 14.41
N PRO A 102 -13.35 -11.23 14.88
CA PRO A 102 -12.21 -11.07 13.99
C PRO A 102 -11.92 -12.33 13.17
N TYR A 103 -11.70 -12.18 11.88
CA TYR A 103 -11.38 -13.30 11.01
C TYR A 103 -9.94 -13.81 11.26
N GLY A 104 -9.80 -15.11 11.49
CA GLY A 104 -8.53 -15.70 11.95
C GLY A 104 -7.38 -15.64 10.94
N ALA A 105 -7.66 -15.54 9.64
CA ALA A 105 -6.66 -15.41 8.58
C ALA A 105 -6.41 -13.95 8.14
N ASP A 106 -7.04 -12.97 8.78
CA ASP A 106 -6.70 -11.55 8.59
C ASP A 106 -5.30 -11.26 9.15
N GLY A 107 -4.37 -10.88 8.27
CA GLY A 107 -2.99 -10.56 8.66
C GLY A 107 -2.90 -9.45 9.72
N ARG A 108 -3.75 -8.43 9.65
CA ARG A 108 -3.81 -7.35 10.64
C ARG A 108 -4.29 -7.88 12.01
N HIS A 109 -5.26 -8.81 12.01
CA HIS A 109 -5.70 -9.46 13.25
C HIS A 109 -4.60 -10.34 13.86
N ILE A 110 -3.90 -11.13 13.05
CA ILE A 110 -2.78 -11.97 13.49
C ILE A 110 -1.70 -11.11 14.15
N LEU A 111 -1.29 -10.01 13.49
CA LEU A 111 -0.28 -9.09 14.02
C LEU A 111 -0.74 -8.45 15.33
N ARG A 112 -1.97 -7.90 15.40
CA ARG A 112 -2.53 -7.33 16.64
C ARG A 112 -2.55 -8.32 17.80
N ARG A 113 -2.89 -9.58 17.53
CA ARG A 113 -2.87 -10.63 18.55
C ARG A 113 -1.45 -10.92 19.04
N THR A 114 -0.48 -10.95 18.14
CA THR A 114 0.94 -11.15 18.48
C THR A 114 1.47 -9.99 19.30
N LEU A 115 1.15 -8.75 18.92
CA LEU A 115 1.56 -7.55 19.67
C LEU A 115 0.97 -7.48 21.08
N ARG A 116 -0.27 -7.94 21.28
CA ARG A 116 -0.84 -8.05 22.63
C ARG A 116 -0.04 -9.02 23.48
N ARG A 117 0.29 -10.19 22.96
CA ARG A 117 1.12 -11.17 23.68
C ARG A 117 2.51 -10.63 24.03
N LEU A 118 3.08 -9.82 23.13
CA LEU A 118 4.36 -9.15 23.37
C LEU A 118 4.26 -8.12 24.51
N ALA A 119 3.21 -7.30 24.49
CA ALA A 119 2.94 -6.32 25.54
C ALA A 119 2.65 -6.98 26.90
N ASP A 120 1.89 -8.09 26.91
CA ASP A 120 1.63 -8.88 28.14
C ASP A 120 2.93 -9.46 28.73
N ALA A 121 3.94 -9.71 27.89
CA ALA A 121 5.28 -10.14 28.32
C ALA A 121 6.20 -8.95 28.70
N GLY A 122 5.72 -7.71 28.67
CA GLY A 122 6.45 -6.52 29.06
C GLY A 122 7.38 -5.92 28.00
N TYR A 123 7.19 -6.28 26.72
CA TYR A 123 8.02 -5.78 25.63
C TYR A 123 7.25 -4.78 24.75
N GLU A 124 7.97 -3.76 24.27
CA GLU A 124 7.56 -2.88 23.16
C GLU A 124 8.35 -3.28 21.90
N CYS A 125 7.69 -3.20 20.74
CA CYS A 125 8.31 -3.50 19.45
C CYS A 125 8.21 -2.29 18.52
N ARG A 126 9.29 -2.01 17.80
CA ARG A 126 9.37 -1.07 16.68
C ARG A 126 9.92 -1.82 15.47
N VAL A 127 9.45 -1.48 14.28
CA VAL A 127 9.89 -2.13 13.04
C VAL A 127 10.34 -1.06 12.07
N GLY A 128 11.58 -1.17 11.58
CA GLY A 128 12.12 -0.46 10.43
C GLY A 128 12.16 -1.43 9.25
N ALA A 129 11.76 -0.99 8.08
CA ALA A 129 11.85 -1.77 6.86
C ALA A 129 12.87 -1.12 5.91
N GLU A 130 13.82 -1.92 5.45
CA GLU A 130 14.70 -1.58 4.34
C GLU A 130 14.04 -2.11 3.06
N CYS A 131 13.66 -1.21 2.16
CA CYS A 131 12.79 -1.56 1.04
C CYS A 131 13.54 -1.48 -0.29
N GLU A 132 14.02 -2.63 -0.74
CA GLU A 132 14.72 -2.76 -2.01
C GLU A 132 13.78 -3.20 -3.13
N PHE A 133 14.06 -2.73 -4.35
CA PHE A 133 13.33 -3.09 -5.55
C PHE A 133 14.18 -2.96 -6.81
N TYR A 134 13.84 -3.73 -7.84
CA TYR A 134 14.48 -3.66 -9.14
C TYR A 134 13.60 -2.95 -10.17
N LEU A 135 14.23 -2.12 -10.99
CA LEU A 135 13.61 -1.50 -12.16
C LEU A 135 14.13 -2.18 -13.43
N PHE A 136 13.18 -2.57 -14.30
CA PHE A 136 13.47 -3.23 -15.56
C PHE A 136 12.93 -2.43 -16.74
N GLU A 137 13.62 -2.54 -17.88
CA GLU A 137 13.15 -2.00 -19.15
C GLU A 137 11.89 -2.74 -19.63
N ARG A 138 11.08 -2.05 -20.42
CA ARG A 138 9.99 -2.66 -21.19
C ARG A 138 10.43 -2.90 -22.64
N ASP A 139 9.81 -3.87 -23.28
CA ASP A 139 9.95 -4.07 -24.72
C ASP A 139 9.15 -3.00 -25.51
N ALA A 140 9.24 -3.09 -26.85
CA ALA A 140 8.54 -2.16 -27.75
C ALA A 140 7.01 -2.21 -27.61
N GLU A 141 6.46 -3.34 -27.15
CA GLU A 141 5.04 -3.56 -26.89
C GLU A 141 4.62 -3.15 -25.47
N GLY A 142 5.56 -2.61 -24.67
CA GLY A 142 5.32 -2.15 -23.30
C GLY A 142 5.28 -3.28 -22.26
N ARG A 143 5.67 -4.50 -22.60
CA ARG A 143 5.74 -5.64 -21.68
C ARG A 143 7.01 -5.60 -20.85
N PRO A 144 6.99 -6.06 -19.58
CA PRO A 144 8.17 -6.11 -18.75
C PRO A 144 9.20 -7.10 -19.30
N THR A 145 10.47 -6.72 -19.22
CA THR A 145 11.61 -7.58 -19.59
C THR A 145 12.42 -7.93 -18.34
N LYS A 146 13.45 -8.77 -18.49
CA LYS A 146 14.45 -9.05 -17.45
C LYS A 146 15.71 -8.19 -17.61
N ARG A 147 15.70 -7.16 -18.48
CA ARG A 147 16.82 -6.23 -18.63
C ARG A 147 16.73 -5.16 -17.56
N PRO A 148 17.74 -5.04 -16.67
CA PRO A 148 17.81 -3.93 -15.72
C PRO A 148 17.74 -2.58 -16.43
N GLN A 149 17.17 -1.58 -15.76
CA GLN A 149 17.07 -0.22 -16.30
C GLN A 149 18.45 0.42 -16.52
N ASP A 150 19.45 0.02 -15.72
CA ASP A 150 20.82 0.51 -15.78
C ASP A 150 21.82 -0.57 -15.34
N ASN A 151 23.10 -0.21 -15.30
CA ASN A 151 24.20 -1.02 -14.81
C ASN A 151 24.96 -0.32 -13.67
N GLY A 152 24.29 0.55 -12.93
CA GLY A 152 24.84 1.17 -11.73
C GLY A 152 25.15 0.16 -10.64
N GLY A 153 25.94 0.58 -9.68
CA GLY A 153 26.31 -0.14 -8.47
C GLY A 153 26.03 0.69 -7.22
N TYR A 154 26.51 0.21 -6.09
CA TYR A 154 26.24 0.77 -4.77
C TYR A 154 26.65 2.24 -4.67
N PHE A 155 25.67 3.11 -4.37
CA PHE A 155 25.81 4.56 -4.26
C PHE A 155 26.27 5.29 -5.52
N ASP A 156 26.18 4.63 -6.69
CA ASP A 156 26.42 5.32 -7.96
C ASP A 156 25.42 6.47 -8.15
N VAL A 157 25.87 7.48 -8.90
CA VAL A 157 25.08 8.65 -9.27
C VAL A 157 24.86 8.71 -10.78
N ALA A 158 23.97 9.59 -11.23
CA ALA A 158 23.78 9.83 -12.66
C ALA A 158 25.12 10.17 -13.35
N PRO A 159 25.41 9.65 -14.56
CA PRO A 159 24.49 8.94 -15.48
C PRO A 159 24.43 7.41 -15.31
N LEU A 160 25.20 6.84 -14.38
CA LEU A 160 25.20 5.40 -14.12
C LEU A 160 23.87 4.97 -13.47
N ASP A 161 23.50 5.67 -12.41
CA ASP A 161 22.18 5.56 -11.79
C ASP A 161 21.11 6.24 -12.65
N ARG A 162 20.22 5.44 -13.22
CA ARG A 162 19.07 5.93 -14.00
C ARG A 162 17.75 5.87 -13.22
N GLY A 163 17.81 5.37 -11.99
CA GLY A 163 16.67 5.24 -11.07
C GLY A 163 16.40 6.47 -10.21
N GLU A 164 17.31 7.43 -10.11
CA GLU A 164 17.26 8.59 -9.20
C GLU A 164 15.92 9.33 -9.27
N ASN A 165 15.44 9.69 -10.47
CA ASN A 165 14.17 10.38 -10.63
C ASN A 165 12.93 9.54 -10.26
N VAL A 166 13.03 8.22 -10.39
CA VAL A 166 11.96 7.30 -9.95
C VAL A 166 11.90 7.25 -8.43
N ARG A 167 13.05 7.10 -7.77
CA ARG A 167 13.15 7.12 -6.31
C ARG A 167 12.68 8.46 -5.72
N ARG A 168 13.10 9.58 -6.34
CA ARG A 168 12.62 10.92 -5.95
C ARG A 168 11.09 11.00 -5.95
N GLU A 169 10.46 10.55 -7.03
CA GLU A 169 8.99 10.54 -7.14
C GLU A 169 8.33 9.64 -6.11
N ILE A 170 8.93 8.46 -5.86
CA ILE A 170 8.46 7.54 -4.82
C ILE A 170 8.51 8.23 -3.46
N CYS A 171 9.65 8.82 -3.08
CA CYS A 171 9.80 9.52 -1.81
C CYS A 171 8.77 10.64 -1.62
N LEU A 172 8.59 11.51 -2.61
CA LEU A 172 7.61 12.60 -2.54
C LEU A 172 6.17 12.06 -2.40
N THR A 173 5.84 11.01 -3.16
CA THR A 173 4.53 10.36 -3.06
C THR A 173 4.30 9.75 -1.67
N LEU A 174 5.33 9.13 -1.08
CA LEU A 174 5.26 8.58 0.28
C LEU A 174 5.04 9.68 1.32
N GLU A 175 5.74 10.83 1.20
CA GLU A 175 5.53 11.98 2.09
C GLU A 175 4.10 12.51 2.01
N GLU A 176 3.51 12.63 0.81
CA GLU A 176 2.10 13.00 0.64
C GLU A 176 1.14 12.00 1.30
N MET A 177 1.57 10.74 1.47
CA MET A 177 0.83 9.68 2.15
C MET A 177 1.18 9.55 3.64
N ASN A 178 1.92 10.52 4.22
CA ASN A 178 2.38 10.56 5.62
C ASN A 178 3.39 9.46 6.00
N ILE A 179 4.04 8.83 5.03
CA ILE A 179 5.19 7.94 5.25
C ILE A 179 6.44 8.81 5.09
N ARG A 180 7.40 8.69 6.02
CA ARG A 180 8.60 9.55 6.05
C ARG A 180 9.81 8.80 5.54
N PRO A 181 10.24 9.00 4.27
CA PRO A 181 11.51 8.46 3.79
C PRO A 181 12.68 9.03 4.62
N GLU A 182 13.71 8.21 4.84
CA GLU A 182 14.97 8.61 5.49
C GLU A 182 16.09 8.70 4.48
N SER A 183 16.21 7.70 3.60
CA SER A 183 17.24 7.61 2.58
C SER A 183 16.70 7.00 1.30
N SER A 184 17.40 7.26 0.20
CA SER A 184 17.21 6.55 -1.06
C SER A 184 18.50 6.55 -1.87
N HIS A 185 18.87 5.41 -2.43
CA HIS A 185 20.10 5.24 -3.19
C HIS A 185 19.99 4.10 -4.21
N HIS A 186 20.98 4.04 -5.11
CA HIS A 186 21.19 2.87 -5.94
C HIS A 186 21.85 1.78 -5.10
N GLU A 187 21.37 0.55 -5.23
CA GLU A 187 21.90 -0.62 -4.56
C GLU A 187 22.99 -1.34 -5.40
N GLN A 188 23.50 -2.49 -4.91
CA GLN A 188 24.65 -3.18 -5.52
C GLN A 188 24.36 -3.76 -6.89
N GLY A 189 23.15 -4.24 -7.11
CA GLY A 189 22.77 -4.89 -8.37
C GLY A 189 22.33 -3.90 -9.45
N PRO A 190 22.60 -4.21 -10.74
CA PRO A 190 22.09 -3.40 -11.84
C PRO A 190 20.57 -3.21 -11.75
N GLY A 191 20.12 -1.94 -11.80
CA GLY A 191 18.72 -1.56 -11.66
C GLY A 191 18.12 -1.76 -10.27
N GLN A 192 18.94 -2.07 -9.25
CA GLN A 192 18.51 -2.22 -7.87
C GLN A 192 18.48 -0.87 -7.17
N ASN A 193 17.39 -0.60 -6.47
CA ASN A 193 17.13 0.67 -5.79
C ASN A 193 16.65 0.38 -4.38
N GLU A 194 16.95 1.29 -3.46
CA GLU A 194 16.48 1.24 -2.09
C GLU A 194 15.83 2.55 -1.68
N VAL A 195 14.80 2.45 -0.88
CA VAL A 195 14.17 3.58 -0.17
C VAL A 195 13.81 3.12 1.23
N ASP A 196 14.44 3.73 2.22
CA ASP A 196 14.18 3.50 3.62
C ASP A 196 13.23 4.52 4.18
N PHE A 197 12.45 4.12 5.17
CA PHE A 197 11.58 5.02 5.91
C PHE A 197 11.61 4.70 7.40
N LYS A 198 11.28 5.71 8.19
CA LYS A 198 11.40 5.67 9.65
C LYS A 198 10.67 4.49 10.26
N HIS A 199 11.31 3.89 11.24
CA HIS A 199 10.68 2.84 12.03
C HIS A 199 9.38 3.34 12.66
N ALA A 200 8.39 2.44 12.75
CA ALA A 200 7.09 2.72 13.30
C ALA A 200 6.60 1.59 14.24
N ALA A 201 5.44 1.79 14.85
CA ALA A 201 4.72 0.69 15.48
C ALA A 201 4.45 -0.42 14.46
N PRO A 202 4.53 -1.72 14.83
CA PRO A 202 4.57 -2.81 13.85
C PRO A 202 3.36 -2.86 12.89
N LEU A 203 2.16 -2.50 13.34
CA LEU A 203 1.00 -2.47 12.46
C LEU A 203 1.09 -1.33 11.44
N THR A 204 1.57 -0.15 11.86
CA THR A 204 1.84 0.98 10.96
C THR A 204 2.94 0.61 9.97
N ALA A 205 4.06 0.02 10.44
CA ALA A 205 5.14 -0.41 9.56
C ALA A 205 4.68 -1.42 8.51
N ALA A 206 3.81 -2.38 8.88
CA ALA A 206 3.21 -3.33 7.93
C ALA A 206 2.33 -2.62 6.88
N ASP A 207 1.50 -1.66 7.30
CA ASP A 207 0.67 -0.85 6.40
C ASP A 207 1.55 0.02 5.47
N ASP A 208 2.65 0.57 5.99
CA ASP A 208 3.60 1.38 5.23
C ASP A 208 4.32 0.56 4.15
N VAL A 209 4.78 -0.66 4.46
CA VAL A 209 5.38 -1.57 3.48
C VAL A 209 4.40 -1.92 2.35
N ILE A 210 3.15 -2.23 2.68
CA ILE A 210 2.12 -2.49 1.66
C ILE A 210 1.85 -1.25 0.81
N THR A 211 1.83 -0.08 1.43
CA THR A 211 1.68 1.21 0.73
C THR A 211 2.86 1.48 -0.18
N PHE A 212 4.09 1.29 0.32
CA PHE A 212 5.32 1.43 -0.44
C PHE A 212 5.31 0.54 -1.70
N LYS A 213 4.99 -0.76 -1.57
CA LYS A 213 4.88 -1.67 -2.72
C LYS A 213 3.90 -1.16 -3.78
N ASN A 214 2.77 -0.57 -3.35
CA ASN A 214 1.80 0.01 -4.28
C ASN A 214 2.33 1.28 -4.94
N VAL A 215 2.99 2.17 -4.19
CA VAL A 215 3.61 3.41 -4.69
C VAL A 215 4.68 3.09 -5.72
N VAL A 216 5.64 2.19 -5.41
CA VAL A 216 6.71 1.79 -6.33
C VAL A 216 6.13 1.29 -7.66
N LYS A 217 5.17 0.37 -7.61
CA LYS A 217 4.54 -0.17 -8.82
C LYS A 217 3.81 0.90 -9.62
N THR A 218 3.10 1.80 -8.95
CA THR A 218 2.36 2.89 -9.59
C THR A 218 3.30 3.90 -10.24
N VAL A 219 4.32 4.37 -9.52
CA VAL A 219 5.31 5.34 -10.05
C VAL A 219 6.09 4.72 -11.19
N ALA A 220 6.55 3.47 -11.07
CA ALA A 220 7.25 2.78 -12.15
C ALA A 220 6.38 2.64 -13.41
N ALA A 221 5.09 2.34 -13.26
CA ALA A 221 4.15 2.28 -14.38
C ALA A 221 3.97 3.64 -15.04
N LEU A 222 3.86 4.73 -14.27
CA LEU A 222 3.71 6.09 -14.75
C LEU A 222 4.93 6.58 -15.56
N LYS A 223 6.11 6.41 -15.03
CA LYS A 223 7.36 6.84 -15.70
C LYS A 223 7.58 6.15 -17.04
N LYS A 224 7.03 4.96 -17.25
CA LYS A 224 7.16 4.19 -18.50
C LYS A 224 6.17 4.59 -19.59
N LEU A 225 5.11 5.32 -19.27
CA LEU A 225 4.16 5.85 -20.24
C LEU A 225 4.70 7.07 -21.03
N GLY A 226 5.89 7.56 -20.70
CA GLY A 226 6.80 8.32 -21.57
C GLY A 226 6.29 9.63 -22.15
N GLN A 227 5.13 10.13 -21.79
CA GLN A 227 4.66 11.47 -22.16
C GLN A 227 3.71 11.99 -21.09
N ASN A 228 3.88 13.28 -20.78
CA ASN A 228 3.12 14.11 -19.86
C ASN A 228 1.79 13.47 -19.43
N PRO A 229 1.65 13.01 -18.21
CA PRO A 229 0.46 12.30 -17.78
C PRO A 229 -0.68 13.31 -17.62
N GLY A 230 -1.41 13.51 -18.67
CA GLY A 230 -2.81 13.82 -18.50
C GLY A 230 -3.42 12.63 -17.75
N PHE A 231 -3.94 12.87 -16.56
CA PHE A 231 -4.43 11.83 -15.63
C PHE A 231 -5.52 10.92 -16.19
N ASP A 232 -5.94 11.11 -17.41
CA ASP A 232 -7.07 10.46 -18.07
C ASP A 232 -6.76 9.16 -18.82
N LYS A 233 -5.49 8.72 -18.88
CA LYS A 233 -5.10 7.51 -19.63
C LYS A 233 -4.23 6.57 -18.80
N TRP A 234 -4.78 6.05 -17.72
CA TRP A 234 -4.13 5.07 -16.87
C TRP A 234 -4.41 3.64 -17.34
N ASN A 235 -3.55 3.10 -18.17
CA ASN A 235 -3.51 1.66 -18.39
C ASN A 235 -2.52 1.05 -17.39
N PHE A 236 -3.03 0.40 -16.37
CA PHE A 236 -2.25 -0.38 -15.41
C PHE A 236 -1.77 -1.67 -16.08
N GLY A 237 -0.79 -1.55 -16.94
CA GLY A 237 -0.05 -2.71 -17.42
C GLY A 237 0.85 -3.23 -16.30
N THR A 238 0.69 -4.49 -16.01
CA THR A 238 1.41 -5.25 -15.00
C THR A 238 2.94 -5.13 -15.10
N ASP A 239 3.57 -4.77 -13.98
CA ASP A 239 4.73 -5.42 -13.40
C ASP A 239 6.10 -5.36 -14.09
N GLY A 240 6.73 -4.21 -13.98
CA GLY A 240 8.18 -4.12 -14.16
C GLY A 240 8.93 -3.83 -12.87
N ALA A 241 8.27 -3.81 -11.71
CA ALA A 241 8.93 -3.63 -10.42
C ALA A 241 8.70 -4.87 -9.54
N TYR A 242 9.78 -5.49 -9.10
CA TYR A 242 9.77 -6.50 -8.06
C TYR A 242 10.25 -5.82 -6.78
N THR A 243 9.50 -5.99 -5.70
CA THR A 243 9.84 -5.46 -4.39
C THR A 243 10.30 -6.60 -3.51
N PHE A 244 11.53 -6.52 -3.05
CA PHE A 244 12.03 -7.35 -1.95
C PHE A 244 12.05 -6.46 -0.71
N CYS A 245 11.51 -6.92 0.40
CA CYS A 245 11.66 -6.27 1.69
C CYS A 245 12.54 -7.15 2.56
N TYR A 246 13.67 -6.63 2.99
CA TYR A 246 14.42 -7.19 4.09
C TYR A 246 13.85 -6.62 5.39
N LEU A 247 13.51 -7.49 6.33
CA LEU A 247 13.25 -7.10 7.70
C LEU A 247 14.58 -7.24 8.45
N GLY A 248 15.25 -6.12 8.66
CA GLY A 248 16.33 -6.07 9.63
C GLY A 248 15.78 -6.33 11.03
N ILE A 249 16.39 -7.26 11.79
CA ILE A 249 16.06 -7.56 13.19
C ILE A 249 16.96 -6.70 14.08
#